data_f133af3be01c1bbc059e72b69ed8f117
#
_entry.id   f133af3be01c1bbc059e72b69ed8f117
#
_cell.length_a   1.000
_cell.length_b   1.000
_cell.length_c   1.000
_cell.angle_alpha   90.00
_cell.angle_beta   90.00
_cell.angle_gamma   90.00
#
_symmetry.space_group_name_H-M   'P 1'
#
loop_
_entity.id
_entity.type
_entity.pdbx_description
1 polymer ?
#
loop_
_entity_poly.entity_id
_entity_poly.type
_entity_poly.pdbx_seq_one_letter_code
_entity_poly.pdbx_strand_id
1 'polypeptide(L)'
;MAWTRERPDTPVDSIAIVTRIAHVAKLFGDDRSRLLRQSGADSAILDLLSTLRRAGPPYRLSTRDLAGAALVTAGAITQRVDRAEQQGLVVRHPRSDGTRQVDVELTESGHRTVERLVDEVLGREAELLENLTAREKEQLESLLRRLLGEMHDVLGSDRRPPHVGG
;
A
#
# COMPACT_ATOMS: atom_id res chain seq x y z
N MET A 1 23.25 -5.96 25.60
CA MET A 1 22.18 -6.77 24.98
C MET A 1 22.45 -8.25 25.27
N ALA A 2 21.43 -9.11 25.47
CA ALA A 2 21.63 -10.51 25.81
C ALA A 2 22.45 -11.27 24.74
N TRP A 3 22.15 -11.05 23.47
CA TRP A 3 22.84 -11.71 22.37
C TRP A 3 24.33 -11.44 22.26
N THR A 4 24.80 -10.22 22.55
CA THR A 4 26.25 -9.89 22.54
C THR A 4 27.02 -10.68 23.59
N ARG A 5 26.35 -11.09 24.69
CA ARG A 5 26.95 -11.92 25.73
C ARG A 5 26.99 -13.40 25.34
N GLU A 6 25.92 -13.87 24.69
CA GLU A 6 25.75 -15.30 24.31
C GLU A 6 26.53 -15.65 23.03
N ARG A 7 26.67 -14.70 22.11
CA ARG A 7 27.28 -14.90 20.78
C ARG A 7 28.10 -13.67 20.38
N PRO A 8 29.31 -13.46 20.96
CA PRO A 8 30.12 -12.25 20.76
C PRO A 8 30.53 -12.01 19.29
N ASP A 9 30.70 -13.08 18.50
CA ASP A 9 31.10 -13.00 17.09
C ASP A 9 29.93 -12.84 16.11
N THR A 10 28.70 -12.72 16.60
CA THR A 10 27.52 -12.55 15.76
C THR A 10 27.23 -11.07 15.54
N PRO A 11 26.98 -10.59 14.28
CA PRO A 11 26.67 -9.19 14.01
C PRO A 11 25.26 -8.86 14.52
N VAL A 12 25.16 -8.40 15.77
CA VAL A 12 23.90 -8.13 16.47
C VAL A 12 23.37 -6.71 16.26
N ASP A 13 24.14 -5.84 15.61
CA ASP A 13 23.79 -4.42 15.44
C ASP A 13 22.51 -4.23 14.64
N SER A 14 22.25 -5.11 13.67
CA SER A 14 21.02 -5.10 12.86
C SER A 14 19.75 -5.35 13.68
N ILE A 15 19.83 -6.09 14.80
CA ILE A 15 18.67 -6.48 15.60
C ILE A 15 17.88 -5.25 16.05
N ALA A 16 18.58 -4.21 16.52
CA ALA A 16 17.95 -2.99 17.01
C ALA A 16 17.16 -2.25 15.92
N ILE A 17 17.60 -2.32 14.67
CA ILE A 17 16.97 -1.70 13.53
C ILE A 17 15.84 -2.57 13.01
N VAL A 18 16.14 -3.81 12.64
CA VAL A 18 15.18 -4.74 11.99
C VAL A 18 13.96 -5.02 12.87
N THR A 19 14.18 -5.27 14.17
CA THR A 19 13.06 -5.52 15.10
C THR A 19 12.16 -4.31 15.28
N ARG A 20 12.72 -3.08 15.28
CA ARG A 20 11.91 -1.86 15.36
C ARG A 20 11.14 -1.62 14.08
N ILE A 21 11.76 -1.79 12.91
CA ILE A 21 11.06 -1.68 11.63
C ILE A 21 9.87 -2.66 11.58
N ALA A 22 10.12 -3.94 11.91
CA ALA A 22 9.07 -4.96 11.91
C ALA A 22 7.93 -4.63 12.90
N HIS A 23 8.27 -4.14 14.10
CA HIS A 23 7.26 -3.79 15.10
C HIS A 23 6.45 -2.56 14.67
N VAL A 24 7.11 -1.51 14.20
CA VAL A 24 6.44 -0.30 13.69
C VAL A 24 5.53 -0.65 12.52
N ALA A 25 6.01 -1.43 11.53
CA ALA A 25 5.21 -1.86 10.40
C ALA A 25 3.97 -2.65 10.85
N LYS A 26 4.12 -3.53 11.85
CA LYS A 26 2.99 -4.26 12.43
C LYS A 26 1.97 -3.32 13.08
N LEU A 27 2.41 -2.36 13.90
CA LEU A 27 1.52 -1.43 14.58
C LEU A 27 0.74 -0.56 13.59
N PHE A 28 1.41 0.00 12.57
CA PHE A 28 0.73 0.74 11.50
C PHE A 28 -0.27 -0.12 10.73
N GLY A 29 0.11 -1.36 10.37
CA GLY A 29 -0.76 -2.29 9.66
C GLY A 29 -2.01 -2.68 10.46
N ASP A 30 -1.84 -2.96 11.76
CA ASP A 30 -2.95 -3.31 12.66
C ASP A 30 -3.92 -2.14 12.87
N ASP A 31 -3.38 -0.92 13.08
CA ASP A 31 -4.19 0.30 13.27
C ASP A 31 -4.95 0.68 12.00
N ARG A 32 -4.28 0.68 10.84
CA ARG A 32 -4.89 0.91 9.52
C ARG A 32 -6.01 -0.09 9.23
N SER A 33 -5.76 -1.38 9.50
CA SER A 33 -6.76 -2.43 9.29
C SER A 33 -7.99 -2.24 10.19
N ARG A 34 -7.81 -1.75 11.41
CA ARG A 34 -8.89 -1.42 12.34
C ARG A 34 -9.70 -0.25 11.82
N LEU A 35 -9.04 0.84 11.43
CA LEU A 35 -9.66 2.04 10.89
C LEU A 35 -10.51 1.71 9.64
N LEU A 36 -9.94 1.00 8.67
CA LEU A 36 -10.65 0.62 7.45
C LEU A 36 -11.87 -0.24 7.72
N ARG A 37 -11.80 -1.21 8.65
CA ARG A 37 -12.99 -1.99 9.03
C ARG A 37 -14.09 -1.14 9.64
N GLN A 38 -13.76 -0.14 10.45
CA GLN A 38 -14.74 0.80 11.01
C GLN A 38 -15.42 1.64 9.91
N SER A 39 -14.69 1.95 8.85
CA SER A 39 -15.18 2.69 7.69
C SER A 39 -15.86 1.79 6.63
N GLY A 40 -16.08 0.51 6.93
CA GLY A 40 -16.74 -0.45 6.01
C GLY A 40 -15.88 -0.90 4.84
N ALA A 41 -14.56 -0.76 4.96
CA ALA A 41 -13.60 -1.13 3.92
C ALA A 41 -12.50 -2.06 4.45
N ASP A 42 -11.62 -2.48 3.57
CA ASP A 42 -10.37 -3.15 3.91
C ASP A 42 -9.23 -2.65 3.00
N SER A 43 -8.01 -3.07 3.31
CA SER A 43 -6.83 -2.67 2.55
C SER A 43 -6.93 -3.03 1.06
N ALA A 44 -7.57 -4.15 0.71
CA ALA A 44 -7.68 -4.57 -0.68
C ALA A 44 -8.60 -3.65 -1.50
N ILE A 45 -9.69 -3.16 -0.90
CA ILE A 45 -10.58 -2.16 -1.51
C ILE A 45 -9.86 -0.81 -1.60
N LEU A 46 -9.21 -0.34 -0.52
CA LEU A 46 -8.45 0.92 -0.56
C LEU A 46 -7.36 0.89 -1.63
N ASP A 47 -6.58 -0.20 -1.71
CA ASP A 47 -5.51 -0.35 -2.71
C ASP A 47 -6.06 -0.29 -4.15
N LEU A 48 -7.16 -1.00 -4.42
CA LEU A 48 -7.81 -1.00 -5.73
C LEU A 48 -8.26 0.40 -6.14
N LEU A 49 -9.06 1.05 -5.28
CA LEU A 49 -9.61 2.37 -5.56
C LEU A 49 -8.51 3.43 -5.66
N SER A 50 -7.49 3.38 -4.78
CA SER A 50 -6.35 4.29 -4.82
C SER A 50 -5.51 4.11 -6.08
N THR A 51 -5.36 2.87 -6.58
CA THR A 51 -4.65 2.59 -7.84
C THR A 51 -5.38 3.20 -9.02
N LEU A 52 -6.70 3.03 -9.10
CA LEU A 52 -7.53 3.66 -10.13
C LEU A 52 -7.49 5.19 -10.03
N ARG A 53 -7.55 5.74 -8.82
CA ARG A 53 -7.52 7.20 -8.60
C ARG A 53 -6.20 7.82 -9.05
N ARG A 54 -5.06 7.17 -8.77
CA ARG A 54 -3.72 7.63 -9.19
C ARG A 54 -3.46 7.49 -10.68
N ALA A 55 -4.19 6.65 -11.39
CA ALA A 55 -4.08 6.55 -12.85
C ALA A 55 -4.50 7.85 -13.57
N GLY A 56 -5.22 8.74 -12.88
CA GLY A 56 -5.74 9.97 -13.49
C GLY A 56 -6.93 9.73 -14.43
N PRO A 57 -7.54 10.79 -14.97
CA PRO A 57 -8.66 10.66 -15.89
C PRO A 57 -8.33 9.78 -17.10
N PRO A 58 -9.19 8.85 -17.50
CA PRO A 58 -10.57 8.63 -17.05
C PRO A 58 -10.71 7.71 -15.82
N TYR A 59 -9.65 7.51 -15.00
CA TYR A 59 -9.64 6.66 -13.80
C TYR A 59 -9.99 5.20 -14.08
N ARG A 60 -9.46 4.71 -15.19
CA ARG A 60 -9.74 3.40 -15.77
C ARG A 60 -8.43 2.66 -16.04
N LEU A 61 -8.35 1.41 -15.62
CA LEU A 61 -7.21 0.52 -15.88
C LEU A 61 -7.71 -0.86 -16.28
N SER A 62 -6.92 -1.57 -17.08
CA SER A 62 -7.18 -2.99 -17.32
C SER A 62 -6.96 -3.81 -16.05
N THR A 63 -7.64 -4.96 -15.93
CA THR A 63 -7.41 -5.90 -14.81
C THR A 63 -5.96 -6.39 -14.76
N ARG A 64 -5.27 -6.43 -15.90
CA ARG A 64 -3.84 -6.78 -15.99
C ARG A 64 -2.97 -5.69 -15.35
N ASP A 65 -3.21 -4.42 -15.68
CA ASP A 65 -2.46 -3.29 -15.13
C ASP A 65 -2.71 -3.14 -13.63
N LEU A 66 -3.95 -3.36 -13.19
CA LEU A 66 -4.32 -3.39 -11.78
C LEU A 66 -3.58 -4.51 -11.02
N ALA A 67 -3.49 -5.71 -11.59
CA ALA A 67 -2.75 -6.82 -10.97
C ALA A 67 -1.25 -6.50 -10.86
N GLY A 68 -0.68 -5.90 -11.90
CA GLY A 68 0.71 -5.44 -11.91
C GLY A 68 0.98 -4.36 -10.87
N ALA A 69 0.12 -3.34 -10.80
CA ALA A 69 0.24 -2.23 -9.86
C ALA A 69 0.04 -2.65 -8.40
N ALA A 70 -0.88 -3.58 -8.13
CA ALA A 70 -1.15 -4.09 -6.79
C ALA A 70 -0.21 -5.23 -6.36
N LEU A 71 0.70 -5.68 -7.23
CA LEU A 71 1.62 -6.81 -7.00
C LEU A 71 0.89 -8.09 -6.54
N VAL A 72 -0.28 -8.35 -7.10
CA VAL A 72 -1.11 -9.52 -6.81
C VAL A 72 -1.37 -10.37 -8.04
N THR A 73 -1.88 -11.58 -7.83
CA THR A 73 -2.26 -12.48 -8.94
C THR A 73 -3.51 -11.99 -9.67
N ALA A 74 -3.69 -12.40 -10.92
CA ALA A 74 -4.90 -12.11 -11.70
C ALA A 74 -6.18 -12.58 -11.00
N GLY A 75 -6.14 -13.73 -10.32
CA GLY A 75 -7.29 -14.22 -9.53
C GLY A 75 -7.62 -13.30 -8.34
N ALA A 76 -6.60 -12.83 -7.62
CA ALA A 76 -6.79 -11.93 -6.49
C ALA A 76 -7.39 -10.58 -6.93
N ILE A 77 -6.92 -10.01 -8.05
CA ILE A 77 -7.47 -8.76 -8.56
C ILE A 77 -8.92 -8.93 -9.02
N THR A 78 -9.26 -10.06 -9.64
CA THR A 78 -10.64 -10.36 -10.05
C THR A 78 -11.57 -10.35 -8.84
N GLN A 79 -11.21 -11.03 -7.75
CA GLN A 79 -12.01 -11.04 -6.51
C GLN A 79 -12.16 -9.65 -5.89
N ARG A 80 -11.10 -8.82 -5.92
CA ARG A 80 -11.15 -7.43 -5.43
C ARG A 80 -12.13 -6.60 -6.26
N VAL A 81 -12.05 -6.72 -7.58
CA VAL A 81 -12.94 -6.01 -8.52
C VAL A 81 -14.39 -6.47 -8.36
N ASP A 82 -14.64 -7.80 -8.22
CA ASP A 82 -15.98 -8.35 -7.98
C ASP A 82 -16.63 -7.70 -6.74
N ARG A 83 -15.88 -7.63 -5.63
CA ARG A 83 -16.36 -6.99 -4.39
C ARG A 83 -16.61 -5.49 -4.56
N ALA A 84 -15.70 -4.78 -5.19
CA ALA A 84 -15.83 -3.34 -5.40
C ALA A 84 -17.04 -3.02 -6.31
N GLU A 85 -17.29 -3.84 -7.33
CA GLU A 85 -18.43 -3.70 -8.22
C GLU A 85 -19.76 -4.01 -7.50
N GLN A 86 -19.82 -5.07 -6.69
CA GLN A 86 -20.99 -5.36 -5.85
C GLN A 86 -21.31 -4.23 -4.87
N GLN A 87 -20.30 -3.48 -4.44
CA GLN A 87 -20.45 -2.29 -3.59
C GLN A 87 -20.74 -1.01 -4.40
N GLY A 88 -20.81 -1.10 -5.73
CA GLY A 88 -21.05 0.05 -6.61
C GLY A 88 -19.89 1.06 -6.67
N LEU A 89 -18.68 0.65 -6.32
CA LEU A 89 -17.50 1.52 -6.27
C LEU A 89 -16.74 1.58 -7.60
N VAL A 90 -16.89 0.54 -8.40
CA VAL A 90 -16.29 0.45 -9.75
C VAL A 90 -17.31 -0.12 -10.73
N VAL A 91 -17.05 0.09 -12.02
CA VAL A 91 -17.79 -0.50 -13.14
C VAL A 91 -16.83 -1.16 -14.11
N ARG A 92 -17.25 -2.29 -14.68
CA ARG A 92 -16.49 -3.01 -15.71
C ARG A 92 -16.92 -2.60 -17.10
N HIS A 93 -15.93 -2.39 -17.97
CA HIS A 93 -16.12 -2.13 -19.39
C HIS A 93 -15.47 -3.25 -20.19
N PRO A 94 -16.25 -4.11 -20.88
CA PRO A 94 -15.70 -5.06 -21.83
C PRO A 94 -14.93 -4.31 -22.94
N ARG A 95 -13.77 -4.80 -23.32
CA ARG A 95 -13.00 -4.21 -24.43
C ARG A 95 -13.56 -4.68 -25.76
N SER A 96 -13.66 -3.75 -26.70
CA SER A 96 -14.14 -4.02 -28.06
C SER A 96 -13.06 -4.56 -29.03
N ASP A 97 -11.83 -4.76 -28.54
CA ASP A 97 -10.68 -5.23 -29.32
C ASP A 97 -10.62 -6.76 -29.53
N GLY A 98 -11.68 -7.49 -29.16
CA GLY A 98 -11.76 -8.95 -29.27
C GLY A 98 -10.99 -9.71 -28.19
N THR A 99 -10.31 -9.01 -27.27
CA THR A 99 -9.64 -9.63 -26.12
C THR A 99 -10.65 -9.92 -25.01
N ARG A 100 -10.37 -10.93 -24.17
CA ARG A 100 -11.14 -11.18 -22.93
C ARG A 100 -10.79 -10.20 -21.80
N GLN A 101 -10.08 -9.11 -22.14
CA GLN A 101 -9.68 -8.13 -21.13
C GLN A 101 -10.85 -7.22 -20.78
N VAL A 102 -10.89 -6.82 -19.52
CA VAL A 102 -11.91 -5.95 -18.95
C VAL A 102 -11.20 -4.76 -18.36
N ASP A 103 -11.66 -3.57 -18.70
CA ASP A 103 -11.25 -2.34 -18.06
C ASP A 103 -12.15 -2.08 -16.85
N VAL A 104 -11.57 -1.55 -15.78
CA VAL A 104 -12.25 -1.22 -14.53
C VAL A 104 -12.11 0.29 -14.31
N GLU A 105 -13.23 0.95 -14.02
CA GLU A 105 -13.31 2.40 -13.85
C GLU A 105 -13.97 2.74 -12.51
N LEU A 106 -13.51 3.82 -11.86
CA LEU A 106 -14.17 4.34 -10.67
C LEU A 106 -15.54 4.90 -11.01
N THR A 107 -16.53 4.55 -10.20
CA THR A 107 -17.80 5.27 -10.17
C THR A 107 -17.70 6.56 -9.37
N GLU A 108 -18.72 7.40 -9.43
CA GLU A 108 -18.83 8.59 -8.57
C GLU A 108 -18.80 8.21 -7.07
N SER A 109 -19.43 7.08 -6.71
CA SER A 109 -19.36 6.53 -5.35
C SER A 109 -17.95 6.06 -5.00
N GLY A 110 -17.24 5.44 -5.97
CA GLY A 110 -15.84 5.05 -5.82
C GLY A 110 -14.92 6.23 -5.55
N HIS A 111 -15.10 7.32 -6.29
CA HIS A 111 -14.34 8.57 -6.07
C HIS A 111 -14.52 9.11 -4.66
N ARG A 112 -15.76 9.31 -4.23
CA ARG A 112 -16.05 9.78 -2.86
C ARG A 112 -15.52 8.85 -1.79
N THR A 113 -15.61 7.54 -2.03
CA THR A 113 -15.13 6.54 -1.07
C THR A 113 -13.62 6.57 -0.92
N VAL A 114 -12.87 6.59 -2.03
CA VAL A 114 -11.40 6.62 -1.95
C VAL A 114 -10.90 7.92 -1.32
N GLU A 115 -11.48 9.07 -1.64
CA GLU A 115 -11.11 10.35 -1.05
C GLU A 115 -11.29 10.31 0.47
N ARG A 116 -12.46 9.92 0.94
CA ARG A 116 -12.75 9.77 2.38
C ARG A 116 -11.79 8.79 3.07
N LEU A 117 -11.57 7.61 2.51
CA LEU A 117 -10.68 6.60 3.11
C LEU A 117 -9.22 7.05 3.16
N VAL A 118 -8.76 7.75 2.12
CA VAL A 118 -7.40 8.32 2.09
C VAL A 118 -7.25 9.40 3.14
N ASP A 119 -8.21 10.30 3.27
CA ASP A 119 -8.19 11.37 4.30
C ASP A 119 -8.18 10.77 5.71
N GLU A 120 -9.02 9.76 5.98
CA GLU A 120 -9.06 9.07 7.29
C GLU A 120 -7.72 8.37 7.60
N VAL A 121 -7.14 7.66 6.62
CA VAL A 121 -5.87 6.94 6.81
C VAL A 121 -4.71 7.92 7.01
N LEU A 122 -4.57 8.91 6.13
CA LEU A 122 -3.47 9.88 6.21
C LEU A 122 -3.59 10.77 7.46
N GLY A 123 -4.80 11.17 7.83
CA GLY A 123 -5.06 11.88 9.07
C GLY A 123 -4.61 11.07 10.29
N ARG A 124 -4.97 9.78 10.34
CA ARG A 124 -4.55 8.88 11.41
C ARG A 124 -3.04 8.66 11.45
N GLU A 125 -2.41 8.48 10.31
CA GLU A 125 -0.95 8.34 10.21
C GLU A 125 -0.23 9.61 10.68
N ALA A 126 -0.76 10.80 10.38
CA ALA A 126 -0.23 12.07 10.85
C ALA A 126 -0.30 12.18 12.38
N GLU A 127 -1.42 11.76 13.01
CA GLU A 127 -1.55 11.69 14.48
C GLU A 127 -0.49 10.77 15.10
N LEU A 128 -0.28 9.57 14.52
CA LEU A 128 0.71 8.61 15.03
C LEU A 128 2.16 9.14 14.94
N LEU A 129 2.40 10.11 14.07
CA LEU A 129 3.71 10.73 13.88
C LEU A 129 3.81 12.14 14.52
N GLU A 130 2.80 12.62 15.22
CA GLU A 130 2.73 14.01 15.72
C GLU A 130 3.89 14.40 16.64
N ASN A 131 4.40 13.45 17.44
CA ASN A 131 5.48 13.69 18.39
C ASN A 131 6.87 13.77 17.74
N LEU A 132 6.99 13.52 16.43
CA LEU A 132 8.21 13.75 15.68
C LEU A 132 8.20 15.17 15.10
N THR A 133 9.30 15.91 15.30
CA THR A 133 9.51 17.20 14.65
C THR A 133 9.61 17.03 13.13
N ALA A 134 9.39 18.09 12.37
CA ALA A 134 9.54 18.08 10.91
C ALA A 134 10.91 17.53 10.47
N ARG A 135 11.97 17.97 11.14
CA ARG A 135 13.34 17.52 10.86
C ARG A 135 13.53 16.02 11.11
N GLU A 136 12.96 15.48 12.19
CA GLU A 136 13.03 14.05 12.49
C GLU A 136 12.23 13.21 11.47
N LYS A 137 11.09 13.71 11.01
CA LYS A 137 10.31 13.07 9.92
C LYS A 137 11.10 13.01 8.63
N GLU A 138 11.74 14.12 8.22
CA GLU A 138 12.60 14.18 7.02
C GLU A 138 13.81 13.24 7.13
N GLN A 139 14.44 13.18 8.29
CA GLN A 139 15.57 12.27 8.54
C GLN A 139 15.15 10.80 8.47
N LEU A 140 14.04 10.46 9.10
CA LEU A 140 13.48 9.11 9.09
C LEU A 140 13.11 8.68 7.67
N GLU A 141 12.41 9.53 6.92
CA GLU A 141 12.05 9.28 5.53
C GLU A 141 13.29 9.04 4.66
N SER A 142 14.31 9.90 4.78
CA SER A 142 15.56 9.79 4.02
C SER A 142 16.30 8.48 4.31
N LEU A 143 16.37 8.07 5.58
CA LEU A 143 17.01 6.82 5.98
C LEU A 143 16.26 5.60 5.49
N LEU A 144 14.93 5.60 5.59
CA LEU A 144 14.08 4.50 5.11
C LEU A 144 14.14 4.39 3.58
N ARG A 145 14.13 5.51 2.86
CA ARG A 145 14.24 5.53 1.39
C ARG A 145 15.57 4.93 0.93
N ARG A 146 16.67 5.32 1.56
CA ARG A 146 18.01 4.77 1.26
C ARG A 146 18.06 3.28 1.54
N LEU A 147 17.61 2.84 2.72
CA LEU A 147 17.62 1.44 3.11
C LEU A 147 16.77 0.59 2.13
N LEU A 148 15.60 1.08 1.76
CA LEU A 148 14.73 0.39 0.81
C LEU A 148 15.38 0.26 -0.57
N GLY A 149 16.08 1.30 -1.06
CA GLY A 149 16.83 1.25 -2.31
C GLY A 149 17.93 0.19 -2.28
N GLU A 150 18.77 0.20 -1.25
CA GLU A 150 19.84 -0.79 -1.07
C GLU A 150 19.30 -2.23 -0.96
N MET A 151 18.16 -2.43 -0.27
CA MET A 151 17.52 -3.75 -0.20
C MET A 151 17.00 -4.23 -1.56
N HIS A 152 16.44 -3.35 -2.39
CA HIS A 152 16.02 -3.71 -3.75
C HIS A 152 17.21 -4.15 -4.61
N ASP A 153 18.32 -3.43 -4.52
CA ASP A 153 19.54 -3.75 -5.27
C ASP A 153 20.13 -5.10 -4.85
N VAL A 154 20.20 -5.36 -3.54
CA VAL A 154 20.78 -6.61 -3.00
C VAL A 154 19.85 -7.82 -3.26
N LEU A 155 18.53 -7.63 -3.13
CA LEU A 155 17.56 -8.73 -3.26
C LEU A 155 17.09 -8.96 -4.71
N GLY A 156 17.52 -8.11 -5.65
CA GLY A 156 17.12 -8.20 -7.05
C GLY A 156 15.62 -8.04 -7.28
N SER A 157 14.93 -7.34 -6.37
CA SER A 157 13.49 -7.16 -6.45
C SER A 157 13.14 -5.86 -7.17
N ASP A 158 12.84 -5.95 -8.46
CA ASP A 158 12.31 -4.83 -9.27
C ASP A 158 10.87 -4.41 -8.87
N ARG A 159 10.31 -5.03 -7.84
CA ARG A 159 8.92 -4.83 -7.41
C ARG A 159 8.83 -3.67 -6.42
N ARG A 160 8.81 -2.46 -6.93
CA ARG A 160 8.50 -1.25 -6.13
C ARG A 160 7.00 -1.15 -5.91
N PRO A 161 6.53 -1.09 -4.64
CA PRO A 161 5.14 -0.74 -4.37
C PRO A 161 4.84 0.66 -4.96
N PRO A 162 3.73 0.84 -5.70
CA PRO A 162 3.46 2.06 -6.45
C PRO A 162 3.21 3.32 -5.59
N HIS A 163 3.20 3.19 -4.28
CA HIS A 163 2.96 4.28 -3.32
C HIS A 163 4.18 4.62 -2.44
N VAL A 164 5.34 4.02 -2.71
CA VAL A 164 6.58 4.29 -1.97
C VAL A 164 7.60 4.89 -2.94
N GLY A 165 7.35 6.09 -3.42
CA GLY A 165 8.31 6.79 -4.24
C GLY A 165 7.67 7.75 -5.21
N GLY A 166 7.47 8.90 -4.77
CA GLY A 166 7.41 10.12 -5.54
C GLY A 166 8.65 10.92 -5.21
#